data_a279868542317b27af4d48ebfcfdbf12
#
_entry.id   a279868542317b27af4d48ebfcfdbf12
#
_cell.length_a   1.000
_cell.length_b   1.000
_cell.length_c   1.000
_cell.angle_alpha   90.00
_cell.angle_beta   90.00
_cell.angle_gamma   90.00
#
_symmetry.space_group_name_H-M   'P 1'
#
loop_
_entity.id
_entity.type
_entity.pdbx_description
1 polymer ?
#
loop_
_entity_poly.entity_id
_entity_poly.type
_entity_poly.pdbx_seq_one_letter_code
_entity_poly.pdbx_strand_id
1 'polypeptide(L)'
;ALVEAALAIVQRWGSAQIGEGLIYDLRVALFTKVQRMPIAFFTRTQTGSLISRLNNDVIGAQSAVTSTLGTAVSNSVVLVTTVAAMLTLEWRLTVLSLVVLPAFIIPARRVGKRLQAIAAKQMDLNAQMNTQMQERFNVAGALLVKLFGRHKQETDAFSGRAAGVRDSGVLAAMYGRVFFVALGLVGALGAVAVYGIGAQLVVSGDITSGTLVALAALVARVYMPLTALSNARVELLTSFVSF
;
A
#
# COMPACT_ATOMS: atom_id res chain seq x y z
N ALA A 1 -23.19 -15.56 4.10
CA ALA A 1 -21.99 -16.42 4.15
C ALA A 1 -21.75 -17.18 2.83
N LEU A 2 -22.67 -18.07 2.39
CA LEU A 2 -22.45 -18.88 1.15
C LEU A 2 -22.35 -18.02 -0.11
N VAL A 3 -23.22 -17.02 -0.27
CA VAL A 3 -23.18 -16.07 -1.40
C VAL A 3 -21.90 -15.23 -1.36
N GLU A 4 -21.49 -14.76 -0.21
CA GLU A 4 -20.24 -14.01 -0.03
C GLU A 4 -19.02 -14.86 -0.39
N ALA A 5 -18.99 -16.12 0.05
CA ALA A 5 -17.93 -17.06 -0.31
C ALA A 5 -17.86 -17.32 -1.83
N ALA A 6 -19.02 -17.52 -2.48
CA ALA A 6 -19.09 -17.69 -3.93
C ALA A 6 -18.61 -16.44 -4.68
N LEU A 7 -19.05 -15.26 -4.26
CA LEU A 7 -18.60 -13.99 -4.86
C LEU A 7 -17.10 -13.76 -4.66
N ALA A 8 -16.54 -14.09 -3.49
CA ALA A 8 -15.11 -13.98 -3.23
C ALA A 8 -14.28 -14.89 -4.14
N ILE A 9 -14.77 -16.13 -4.39
CA ILE A 9 -14.12 -17.07 -5.32
C ILE A 9 -14.14 -16.53 -6.75
N VAL A 10 -15.30 -16.05 -7.21
CA VAL A 10 -15.44 -15.48 -8.57
C VAL A 10 -14.55 -14.24 -8.73
N GLN A 11 -14.52 -13.36 -7.74
CA GLN A 11 -13.64 -12.19 -7.73
C GLN A 11 -12.17 -12.60 -7.77
N ARG A 12 -11.77 -13.58 -6.96
CA ARG A 12 -10.39 -14.07 -6.93
C ARG A 12 -9.97 -14.69 -8.26
N TRP A 13 -10.86 -15.50 -8.86
CA TRP A 13 -10.61 -16.11 -10.16
C TRP A 13 -10.48 -15.06 -11.27
N GLY A 14 -11.40 -14.09 -11.35
CA GLY A 14 -11.34 -13.01 -12.33
C GLY A 14 -10.08 -12.14 -12.18
N SER A 15 -9.71 -11.79 -10.93
CA SER A 15 -8.49 -11.03 -10.67
C SER A 15 -7.23 -11.81 -11.04
N ALA A 16 -7.19 -13.13 -10.79
CA ALA A 16 -6.07 -13.98 -11.19
C ALA A 16 -5.96 -14.08 -12.73
N GLN A 17 -7.07 -14.27 -13.42
CA GLN A 17 -7.09 -14.35 -14.88
C GLN A 17 -6.61 -13.05 -15.54
N ILE A 18 -7.05 -11.89 -15.04
CA ILE A 18 -6.57 -10.60 -15.51
C ILE A 18 -5.08 -10.43 -15.23
N GLY A 19 -4.63 -10.81 -14.03
CA GLY A 19 -3.24 -10.66 -13.61
C GLY A 19 -2.28 -11.51 -14.41
N GLU A 20 -2.58 -12.79 -14.54
CA GLU A 20 -1.73 -13.72 -15.31
C GLU A 20 -1.77 -13.42 -16.81
N GLY A 21 -2.93 -12.99 -17.33
CA GLY A 21 -3.06 -12.50 -18.70
C GLY A 21 -2.18 -11.29 -18.97
N LEU A 22 -2.17 -10.32 -18.05
CA LEU A 22 -1.31 -9.13 -18.15
C LEU A 22 0.19 -9.49 -18.14
N ILE A 23 0.59 -10.44 -17.27
CA ILE A 23 1.99 -10.94 -17.25
C ILE A 23 2.34 -11.54 -18.61
N TYR A 24 1.48 -12.39 -19.14
CA TYR A 24 1.70 -13.03 -20.43
C TYR A 24 1.87 -11.97 -21.55
N ASP A 25 0.94 -11.05 -21.66
CA ASP A 25 0.95 -10.02 -22.70
C ASP A 25 2.19 -9.11 -22.59
N LEU A 26 2.53 -8.66 -21.38
CA LEU A 26 3.71 -7.83 -21.13
C LEU A 26 5.01 -8.58 -21.45
N ARG A 27 5.14 -9.83 -21.05
CA ARG A 27 6.33 -10.64 -21.35
C ARG A 27 6.50 -10.85 -22.85
N VAL A 28 5.43 -11.19 -23.55
CA VAL A 28 5.46 -11.38 -25.03
C VAL A 28 5.81 -10.06 -25.72
N ALA A 29 5.18 -8.96 -25.34
CA ALA A 29 5.43 -7.64 -25.92
C ALA A 29 6.88 -7.19 -25.67
N LEU A 30 7.40 -7.32 -24.45
CA LEU A 30 8.77 -6.95 -24.10
C LEU A 30 9.79 -7.84 -24.81
N PHE A 31 9.59 -9.15 -24.83
CA PHE A 31 10.45 -10.09 -25.54
C PHE A 31 10.52 -9.77 -27.04
N THR A 32 9.37 -9.55 -27.66
CA THR A 32 9.29 -9.18 -29.08
C THR A 32 9.99 -7.85 -29.35
N LYS A 33 9.84 -6.86 -28.46
CA LYS A 33 10.50 -5.57 -28.59
C LYS A 33 12.01 -5.69 -28.47
N VAL A 34 12.50 -6.44 -27.48
CA VAL A 34 13.94 -6.67 -27.27
C VAL A 34 14.56 -7.39 -28.49
N GLN A 35 13.89 -8.41 -29.04
CA GLN A 35 14.39 -9.09 -30.26
C GLN A 35 14.55 -8.17 -31.48
N ARG A 36 13.78 -7.10 -31.57
CA ARG A 36 13.85 -6.11 -32.68
C ARG A 36 14.90 -5.01 -32.44
N MET A 37 15.59 -5.01 -31.29
CA MET A 37 16.60 -4.01 -31.02
C MET A 37 17.88 -4.24 -31.86
N PRO A 38 18.55 -3.16 -32.28
CA PRO A 38 19.81 -3.28 -33.03
C PRO A 38 20.93 -3.88 -32.16
N ILE A 39 21.93 -4.50 -32.79
CA ILE A 39 23.06 -5.14 -32.10
C ILE A 39 23.79 -4.17 -31.16
N ALA A 40 23.86 -2.87 -31.52
CA ALA A 40 24.45 -1.84 -30.69
C ALA A 40 23.77 -1.65 -29.33
N PHE A 41 22.51 -2.05 -29.17
CA PHE A 41 21.80 -2.07 -27.91
C PHE A 41 22.36 -3.16 -26.99
N PHE A 42 22.59 -4.36 -27.51
CA PHE A 42 23.09 -5.51 -26.74
C PHE A 42 24.55 -5.34 -26.30
N THR A 43 25.36 -4.59 -27.05
CA THR A 43 26.74 -4.29 -26.65
C THR A 43 26.84 -3.28 -25.50
N ARG A 44 25.81 -2.46 -25.30
CA ARG A 44 25.77 -1.43 -24.24
C ARG A 44 24.95 -1.81 -23.04
N THR A 45 24.12 -2.83 -23.14
CA THR A 45 23.17 -3.23 -22.09
C THR A 45 23.57 -4.60 -21.53
N GLN A 46 23.71 -4.69 -20.22
CA GLN A 46 24.00 -5.97 -19.57
C GLN A 46 22.79 -6.91 -19.67
N THR A 47 23.01 -8.11 -20.18
CA THR A 47 21.98 -9.14 -20.35
C THR A 47 21.24 -9.44 -19.04
N GLY A 48 21.95 -9.48 -17.91
CA GLY A 48 21.35 -9.70 -16.59
C GLY A 48 20.33 -8.62 -16.20
N SER A 49 20.59 -7.35 -16.55
CA SER A 49 19.64 -6.25 -16.33
C SER A 49 18.35 -6.42 -17.16
N LEU A 50 18.47 -6.86 -18.40
CA LEU A 50 17.31 -7.13 -19.26
C LEU A 50 16.45 -8.29 -18.73
N ILE A 51 17.08 -9.38 -18.31
CA ILE A 51 16.38 -10.52 -17.72
C ILE A 51 15.69 -10.12 -16.41
N SER A 52 16.38 -9.35 -15.56
CA SER A 52 15.80 -8.85 -14.32
C SER A 52 14.55 -7.98 -14.57
N ARG A 53 14.61 -7.06 -15.54
CA ARG A 53 13.46 -6.24 -15.92
C ARG A 53 12.30 -7.07 -16.47
N LEU A 54 12.56 -8.02 -17.36
CA LEU A 54 11.56 -8.93 -17.92
C LEU A 54 10.84 -9.76 -16.85
N ASN A 55 11.51 -10.10 -15.76
CA ASN A 55 10.93 -10.88 -14.69
C ASN A 55 10.33 -10.02 -13.57
N ASN A 56 11.09 -9.10 -13.02
CA ASN A 56 10.70 -8.39 -11.80
C ASN A 56 9.77 -7.20 -12.06
N ASP A 57 10.03 -6.41 -13.11
CA ASP A 57 9.21 -5.24 -13.41
C ASP A 57 7.82 -5.65 -13.90
N VAL A 58 7.72 -6.74 -14.66
CA VAL A 58 6.43 -7.30 -15.10
C VAL A 58 5.60 -7.80 -13.92
N ILE A 59 6.22 -8.51 -12.95
CA ILE A 59 5.54 -8.95 -11.73
C ILE A 59 5.12 -7.74 -10.88
N GLY A 60 5.97 -6.71 -10.79
CA GLY A 60 5.64 -5.45 -10.12
C GLY A 60 4.42 -4.76 -10.74
N ALA A 61 4.38 -4.64 -12.07
CA ALA A 61 3.25 -4.06 -12.80
C ALA A 61 1.95 -4.86 -12.59
N GLN A 62 2.02 -6.18 -12.67
CA GLN A 62 0.88 -7.05 -12.38
C GLN A 62 0.34 -6.84 -10.98
N SER A 63 1.21 -6.85 -9.97
CA SER A 63 0.81 -6.65 -8.58
C SER A 63 0.13 -5.30 -8.39
N ALA A 64 0.64 -4.23 -9.00
CA ALA A 64 0.02 -2.91 -8.96
C ALA A 64 -1.39 -2.91 -9.57
N VAL A 65 -1.56 -3.53 -10.73
CA VAL A 65 -2.86 -3.57 -11.42
C VAL A 65 -3.85 -4.47 -10.70
N THR A 66 -3.48 -5.70 -10.36
CA THR A 66 -4.43 -6.69 -9.82
C THR A 66 -4.72 -6.49 -8.35
N SER A 67 -3.72 -6.24 -7.51
CA SER A 67 -3.96 -6.06 -6.07
C SER A 67 -4.48 -4.66 -5.78
N THR A 68 -3.83 -3.62 -6.30
CA THR A 68 -4.16 -2.24 -5.91
C THR A 68 -5.45 -1.76 -6.58
N LEU A 69 -5.62 -1.97 -7.90
CA LEU A 69 -6.88 -1.61 -8.57
C LEU A 69 -8.04 -2.48 -8.10
N GLY A 70 -7.84 -3.79 -7.94
CA GLY A 70 -8.86 -4.68 -7.41
C GLY A 70 -9.33 -4.28 -6.01
N THR A 71 -8.38 -3.96 -5.13
CA THR A 71 -8.65 -3.44 -3.78
C THR A 71 -9.36 -2.09 -3.83
N ALA A 72 -8.94 -1.18 -4.71
CA ALA A 72 -9.56 0.13 -4.85
C ALA A 72 -11.01 0.03 -5.33
N VAL A 73 -11.27 -0.76 -6.37
CA VAL A 73 -12.63 -0.97 -6.90
C VAL A 73 -13.53 -1.64 -5.86
N SER A 74 -13.08 -2.74 -5.26
CA SER A 74 -13.85 -3.48 -4.26
C SER A 74 -14.20 -2.61 -3.06
N ASN A 75 -13.23 -1.89 -2.50
CA ASN A 75 -13.48 -1.00 -1.37
C ASN A 75 -14.34 0.21 -1.73
N SER A 76 -14.26 0.71 -2.97
CA SER A 76 -15.17 1.77 -3.45
C SER A 76 -16.61 1.28 -3.52
N VAL A 77 -16.84 0.08 -4.04
CA VAL A 77 -18.18 -0.54 -4.09
C VAL A 77 -18.73 -0.75 -2.67
N VAL A 78 -17.91 -1.33 -1.78
CA VAL A 78 -18.31 -1.53 -0.37
C VAL A 78 -18.64 -0.21 0.31
N LEU A 79 -17.83 0.84 0.09
CA LEU A 79 -18.07 2.15 0.66
C LEU A 79 -19.41 2.76 0.17
N VAL A 80 -19.63 2.76 -1.15
CA VAL A 80 -20.84 3.31 -1.75
C VAL A 80 -22.09 2.55 -1.29
N THR A 81 -22.07 1.23 -1.31
CA THR A 81 -23.20 0.41 -0.87
C THR A 81 -23.47 0.55 0.62
N THR A 82 -22.42 0.63 1.45
CA THR A 82 -22.59 0.84 2.90
C THR A 82 -23.18 2.22 3.20
N VAL A 83 -22.65 3.28 2.56
CA VAL A 83 -23.20 4.64 2.74
C VAL A 83 -24.63 4.74 2.23
N ALA A 84 -24.95 4.12 1.09
CA ALA A 84 -26.32 4.07 0.57
C ALA A 84 -27.26 3.36 1.56
N ALA A 85 -26.85 2.21 2.11
CA ALA A 85 -27.64 1.51 3.13
C ALA A 85 -27.83 2.35 4.41
N MET A 86 -26.81 3.08 4.85
CA MET A 86 -26.92 3.99 6.00
C MET A 86 -27.90 5.13 5.75
N LEU A 87 -27.89 5.72 4.55
CA LEU A 87 -28.81 6.80 4.17
C LEU A 87 -30.25 6.35 4.13
N THR A 88 -30.52 5.10 3.72
CA THR A 88 -31.89 4.55 3.73
C THR A 88 -32.38 4.21 5.13
N LEU A 89 -31.50 3.92 6.08
CA LEU A 89 -31.84 3.62 7.47
C LEU A 89 -32.15 4.90 8.27
N GLU A 90 -31.22 5.85 8.29
CA GLU A 90 -31.37 7.16 8.95
C GLU A 90 -30.32 8.15 8.42
N TRP A 91 -30.78 9.12 7.65
CA TRP A 91 -29.90 10.07 6.99
C TRP A 91 -29.18 11.03 7.95
N ARG A 92 -29.80 11.42 9.08
CA ARG A 92 -29.22 12.35 10.09
C ARG A 92 -27.97 11.76 10.72
N LEU A 93 -28.04 10.51 11.19
CA LEU A 93 -26.92 9.80 11.78
C LEU A 93 -25.85 9.47 10.73
N THR A 94 -26.26 9.22 9.48
CA THR A 94 -25.33 9.02 8.37
C THR A 94 -24.52 10.27 8.08
N VAL A 95 -25.16 11.45 7.99
CA VAL A 95 -24.46 12.72 7.78
C VAL A 95 -23.52 13.03 8.96
N LEU A 96 -23.96 12.80 10.20
CA LEU A 96 -23.10 12.94 11.37
C LEU A 96 -21.85 12.06 11.25
N SER A 97 -22.00 10.80 10.87
CA SER A 97 -20.89 9.87 10.67
C SER A 97 -19.97 10.32 9.54
N LEU A 98 -20.53 10.85 8.44
CA LEU A 98 -19.76 11.37 7.31
C LEU A 98 -18.95 12.63 7.68
N VAL A 99 -19.44 13.48 8.59
CA VAL A 99 -18.70 14.66 9.09
C VAL A 99 -17.44 14.27 9.84
N VAL A 100 -17.38 13.05 10.40
CA VAL A 100 -16.16 12.53 11.04
C VAL A 100 -15.10 12.09 10.01
N LEU A 101 -15.48 11.82 8.74
CA LEU A 101 -14.54 11.37 7.71
C LEU A 101 -13.35 12.30 7.43
N PRO A 102 -13.51 13.64 7.35
CA PRO A 102 -12.38 14.56 7.20
C PRO A 102 -11.33 14.42 8.31
N ALA A 103 -11.76 14.09 9.54
CA ALA A 103 -10.86 13.83 10.65
C ALA A 103 -9.94 12.61 10.43
N PHE A 104 -10.33 11.68 9.54
CA PHE A 104 -9.48 10.58 9.08
C PHE A 104 -8.60 10.97 7.91
N ILE A 105 -9.15 11.65 6.91
CA ILE A 105 -8.46 11.93 5.65
C ILE A 105 -7.29 12.89 5.84
N ILE A 106 -7.42 13.90 6.70
CA ILE A 106 -6.38 14.92 6.89
C ILE A 106 -5.12 14.33 7.54
N PRO A 107 -5.19 13.60 8.67
CA PRO A 107 -4.02 12.93 9.25
C PRO A 107 -3.45 11.86 8.31
N ALA A 108 -4.31 11.08 7.62
CA ALA A 108 -3.87 10.04 6.69
C ALA A 108 -2.98 10.61 5.57
N ARG A 109 -3.37 11.74 4.99
CA ARG A 109 -2.55 12.42 3.96
C ARG A 109 -1.21 12.90 4.48
N ARG A 110 -1.16 13.47 5.71
CA ARG A 110 0.10 13.94 6.32
C ARG A 110 1.03 12.78 6.65
N VAL A 111 0.51 11.74 7.29
CA VAL A 111 1.29 10.55 7.64
C VAL A 111 1.76 9.81 6.40
N GLY A 112 0.90 9.65 5.38
CA GLY A 112 1.27 9.03 4.11
C GLY A 112 2.45 9.72 3.43
N LYS A 113 2.45 11.07 3.36
CA LYS A 113 3.59 11.83 2.83
C LYS A 113 4.89 11.62 3.64
N ARG A 114 4.79 11.55 4.96
CA ARG A 114 5.95 11.27 5.83
C ARG A 114 6.48 9.86 5.63
N LEU A 115 5.61 8.87 5.59
CA LEU A 115 6.00 7.48 5.32
C LEU A 115 6.65 7.32 3.94
N GLN A 116 6.11 8.00 2.92
CA GLN A 116 6.71 8.01 1.58
C GLN A 116 8.13 8.58 1.60
N ALA A 117 8.36 9.70 2.29
CA ALA A 117 9.69 10.29 2.41
C ALA A 117 10.68 9.37 3.16
N ILE A 118 10.21 8.68 4.21
CA ILE A 118 11.03 7.72 4.96
C ILE A 118 11.35 6.51 4.07
N ALA A 119 10.38 5.98 3.32
CA ALA A 119 10.59 4.86 2.40
C ALA A 119 11.58 5.23 1.29
N ALA A 120 11.47 6.40 0.69
CA ALA A 120 12.42 6.88 -0.32
C ALA A 120 13.86 6.96 0.23
N LYS A 121 14.04 7.49 1.45
CA LYS A 121 15.35 7.51 2.13
C LYS A 121 15.88 6.11 2.38
N GLN A 122 15.03 5.19 2.80
CA GLN A 122 15.41 3.79 3.04
C GLN A 122 15.84 3.09 1.75
N MET A 123 15.13 3.34 0.64
CA MET A 123 15.48 2.81 -0.68
C MET A 123 16.83 3.34 -1.15
N ASP A 124 17.12 4.64 -0.98
CA ASP A 124 18.40 5.24 -1.33
C ASP A 124 19.56 4.63 -0.52
N LEU A 125 19.41 4.49 0.79
CA LEU A 125 20.41 3.83 1.65
C LEU A 125 20.64 2.35 1.25
N ASN A 126 19.57 1.61 0.92
CA ASN A 126 19.69 0.25 0.42
C ASN A 126 20.42 0.19 -0.93
N ALA A 127 20.14 1.12 -1.84
CA ALA A 127 20.86 1.22 -3.11
C ALA A 127 22.36 1.49 -2.89
N GLN A 128 22.70 2.40 -1.99
CA GLN A 128 24.10 2.67 -1.64
C GLN A 128 24.80 1.46 -1.01
N MET A 129 24.12 0.70 -0.14
CA MET A 129 24.64 -0.55 0.42
C MET A 129 24.86 -1.60 -0.68
N ASN A 130 23.91 -1.77 -1.59
CA ASN A 130 24.02 -2.71 -2.71
C ASN A 130 25.21 -2.34 -3.62
N THR A 131 25.38 -1.06 -3.94
CA THR A 131 26.53 -0.58 -4.72
C THR A 131 27.84 -0.91 -4.00
N GLN A 132 27.94 -0.61 -2.70
CA GLN A 132 29.15 -0.94 -1.92
C GLN A 132 29.43 -2.44 -1.91
N MET A 133 28.41 -3.29 -1.75
CA MET A 133 28.56 -4.75 -1.80
C MET A 133 29.04 -5.21 -3.18
N GLN A 134 28.47 -4.69 -4.27
CA GLN A 134 28.88 -5.02 -5.63
C GLN A 134 30.32 -4.60 -5.91
N GLU A 135 30.75 -3.43 -5.42
CA GLU A 135 32.12 -2.95 -5.58
C GLU A 135 33.14 -3.75 -4.74
N ARG A 136 32.76 -4.22 -3.55
CA ARG A 136 33.72 -4.84 -2.61
C ARG A 136 33.71 -6.37 -2.66
N PHE A 137 32.62 -7.00 -3.11
CA PHE A 137 32.49 -8.46 -3.15
C PHE A 137 32.92 -9.10 -4.48
N ASN A 138 33.39 -8.30 -5.44
CA ASN A 138 34.09 -8.83 -6.61
C ASN A 138 35.56 -9.05 -6.29
N VAL A 139 36.26 -9.84 -7.14
CA VAL A 139 37.67 -10.22 -6.92
C VAL A 139 38.57 -9.01 -6.78
N ALA A 140 38.42 -7.99 -7.64
CA ALA A 140 39.24 -6.78 -7.63
C ALA A 140 38.98 -5.95 -6.36
N GLY A 141 37.74 -5.76 -5.96
CA GLY A 141 37.35 -5.03 -4.74
C GLY A 141 37.87 -5.73 -3.48
N ALA A 142 37.67 -7.05 -3.40
CA ALA A 142 38.15 -7.84 -2.27
C ALA A 142 39.69 -7.79 -2.14
N LEU A 143 40.41 -7.84 -3.27
CA LEU A 143 41.88 -7.72 -3.31
C LEU A 143 42.32 -6.34 -2.80
N LEU A 144 41.69 -5.25 -3.25
CA LEU A 144 42.00 -3.90 -2.80
C LEU A 144 41.81 -3.73 -1.30
N VAL A 145 40.68 -4.20 -0.76
CA VAL A 145 40.39 -4.12 0.67
C VAL A 145 41.44 -4.88 1.49
N LYS A 146 41.87 -6.08 1.03
CA LYS A 146 42.87 -6.90 1.70
C LYS A 146 44.29 -6.29 1.61
N LEU A 147 44.70 -5.81 0.43
CA LEU A 147 46.01 -5.23 0.22
C LEU A 147 46.22 -3.94 1.00
N PHE A 148 45.19 -3.09 1.06
CA PHE A 148 45.32 -1.79 1.75
C PHE A 148 44.81 -1.83 3.21
N GLY A 149 44.43 -2.99 3.73
CA GLY A 149 44.02 -3.16 5.14
C GLY A 149 42.82 -2.33 5.59
N ARG A 150 41.94 -1.92 4.66
CA ARG A 150 40.81 -1.00 4.95
C ARG A 150 39.53 -1.65 5.48
N HIS A 151 39.61 -2.85 6.05
CA HIS A 151 38.45 -3.59 6.54
C HIS A 151 37.57 -2.80 7.52
N LYS A 152 38.20 -2.14 8.49
CA LYS A 152 37.49 -1.34 9.49
C LYS A 152 36.74 -0.19 8.86
N GLN A 153 37.40 0.56 7.96
CA GLN A 153 36.82 1.71 7.28
C GLN A 153 35.58 1.30 6.42
N GLU A 154 35.71 0.19 5.68
CA GLU A 154 34.59 -0.33 4.86
C GLU A 154 33.44 -0.83 5.74
N THR A 155 33.72 -1.53 6.85
CA THR A 155 32.73 -2.00 7.81
C THR A 155 32.03 -0.82 8.48
N ASP A 156 32.74 0.21 8.89
CA ASP A 156 32.18 1.40 9.53
C ASP A 156 31.25 2.16 8.56
N ALA A 157 31.67 2.31 7.29
CA ALA A 157 30.85 2.94 6.25
C ALA A 157 29.58 2.14 5.96
N PHE A 158 29.66 0.81 5.86
CA PHE A 158 28.50 -0.06 5.68
C PHE A 158 27.57 -0.01 6.89
N SER A 159 28.14 -0.12 8.10
CA SER A 159 27.40 -0.06 9.36
C SER A 159 26.62 1.26 9.52
N GLY A 160 27.21 2.39 9.13
CA GLY A 160 26.52 3.68 9.13
C GLY A 160 25.29 3.71 8.23
N ARG A 161 25.37 3.14 7.01
CA ARG A 161 24.22 3.01 6.10
C ARG A 161 23.17 2.04 6.64
N ALA A 162 23.60 0.90 7.15
CA ALA A 162 22.73 -0.10 7.77
C ALA A 162 21.99 0.47 8.99
N ALA A 163 22.65 1.26 9.82
CA ALA A 163 22.02 2.00 10.92
C ALA A 163 20.95 2.96 10.40
N GLY A 164 21.24 3.70 9.32
CA GLY A 164 20.25 4.58 8.68
C GLY A 164 19.02 3.85 8.17
N VAL A 165 19.19 2.65 7.60
CA VAL A 165 18.07 1.77 7.18
C VAL A 165 17.26 1.32 8.39
N ARG A 166 17.92 0.85 9.45
CA ARG A 166 17.28 0.48 10.72
C ARG A 166 16.47 1.62 11.29
N ASP A 167 17.06 2.81 11.42
CA ASP A 167 16.42 3.98 12.04
C ASP A 167 15.23 4.45 11.21
N SER A 168 15.34 4.41 9.88
CA SER A 168 14.23 4.68 8.97
C SER A 168 13.10 3.65 9.13
N GLY A 169 13.42 2.37 9.28
CA GLY A 169 12.46 1.30 9.53
C GLY A 169 11.72 1.47 10.85
N VAL A 170 12.44 1.76 11.94
CA VAL A 170 11.85 2.04 13.26
C VAL A 170 10.92 3.27 13.19
N LEU A 171 11.38 4.34 12.53
CA LEU A 171 10.59 5.55 12.38
C LEU A 171 9.30 5.30 11.58
N ALA A 172 9.38 4.54 10.47
CA ALA A 172 8.22 4.15 9.67
C ALA A 172 7.22 3.32 10.51
N ALA A 173 7.69 2.35 11.28
CA ALA A 173 6.86 1.53 12.15
C ALA A 173 6.14 2.37 13.22
N MET A 174 6.84 3.33 13.83
CA MET A 174 6.27 4.23 14.83
C MET A 174 5.21 5.17 14.22
N TYR A 175 5.51 5.81 13.08
CA TYR A 175 4.51 6.63 12.38
C TYR A 175 3.27 5.84 11.97
N GLY A 176 3.46 4.63 11.45
CA GLY A 176 2.37 3.72 11.12
C GLY A 176 1.54 3.37 12.36
N ARG A 177 2.18 3.00 13.46
CA ARG A 177 1.48 2.62 14.70
C ARG A 177 0.69 3.78 15.31
N VAL A 178 1.31 4.96 15.44
CA VAL A 178 0.65 6.17 15.96
C VAL A 178 -0.55 6.53 15.08
N PHE A 179 -0.41 6.42 13.77
CA PHE A 179 -1.50 6.66 12.85
C PHE A 179 -2.68 5.71 13.07
N PHE A 180 -2.43 4.40 13.18
CA PHE A 180 -3.49 3.42 13.45
C PHE A 180 -4.18 3.64 14.80
N VAL A 181 -3.42 3.98 15.84
CA VAL A 181 -3.99 4.32 17.16
C VAL A 181 -4.87 5.57 17.08
N ALA A 182 -4.40 6.62 16.40
CA ALA A 182 -5.18 7.84 16.21
C ALA A 182 -6.48 7.58 15.41
N LEU A 183 -6.40 6.77 14.34
CA LEU A 183 -7.59 6.37 13.59
C LEU A 183 -8.57 5.56 14.44
N GLY A 184 -8.07 4.63 15.25
CA GLY A 184 -8.90 3.85 16.19
C GLY A 184 -9.62 4.75 17.19
N LEU A 185 -8.94 5.77 17.69
CA LEU A 185 -9.52 6.72 18.63
C LEU A 185 -10.61 7.60 17.99
N VAL A 186 -10.38 8.10 16.79
CA VAL A 186 -11.41 8.83 16.02
C VAL A 186 -12.61 7.92 15.74
N GLY A 187 -12.37 6.64 15.39
CA GLY A 187 -13.43 5.65 15.21
C GLY A 187 -14.26 5.42 16.47
N ALA A 188 -13.60 5.29 17.62
CA ALA A 188 -14.27 5.14 18.91
C ALA A 188 -15.11 6.37 19.28
N LEU A 189 -14.57 7.59 19.07
CA LEU A 189 -15.29 8.82 19.28
C LEU A 189 -16.50 8.95 18.35
N GLY A 190 -16.37 8.54 17.08
CA GLY A 190 -17.46 8.48 16.12
C GLY A 190 -18.55 7.52 16.56
N ALA A 191 -18.20 6.34 17.07
CA ALA A 191 -19.14 5.38 17.61
C ALA A 191 -19.89 5.94 18.83
N VAL A 192 -19.19 6.57 19.76
CA VAL A 192 -19.80 7.23 20.94
C VAL A 192 -20.79 8.31 20.52
N ALA A 193 -20.45 9.14 19.52
CA ALA A 193 -21.35 10.16 19.00
C ALA A 193 -22.60 9.55 18.36
N VAL A 194 -22.46 8.50 17.57
CA VAL A 194 -23.59 7.78 16.93
C VAL A 194 -24.48 7.14 17.97
N TYR A 195 -23.92 6.47 18.97
CA TYR A 195 -24.71 5.86 20.04
C TYR A 195 -25.38 6.91 20.94
N GLY A 196 -24.68 8.00 21.28
CA GLY A 196 -25.23 9.06 22.14
C GLY A 196 -26.39 9.80 21.49
N ILE A 197 -26.21 10.27 20.26
CA ILE A 197 -27.28 10.97 19.52
C ILE A 197 -28.36 9.99 19.07
N GLY A 198 -27.97 8.79 18.63
CA GLY A 198 -28.91 7.75 18.23
C GLY A 198 -29.79 7.27 19.37
N ALA A 199 -29.27 7.17 20.60
CA ALA A 199 -30.07 6.83 21.77
C ALA A 199 -31.15 7.90 22.06
N GLN A 200 -30.83 9.19 21.90
CA GLN A 200 -31.80 10.25 22.02
C GLN A 200 -32.93 10.12 20.98
N LEU A 201 -32.62 9.79 19.72
CA LEU A 201 -33.58 9.55 18.66
C LEU A 201 -34.43 8.30 18.90
N VAL A 202 -33.91 7.28 19.58
CA VAL A 202 -34.72 6.12 20.04
C VAL A 202 -35.66 6.50 21.13
N VAL A 203 -35.22 7.30 22.10
CA VAL A 203 -36.08 7.76 23.22
C VAL A 203 -37.18 8.71 22.71
N SER A 204 -36.93 9.56 21.70
CA SER A 204 -37.92 10.39 21.05
C SER A 204 -38.91 9.61 20.15
N GLY A 205 -38.60 8.34 19.85
CA GLY A 205 -39.44 7.50 18.98
C GLY A 205 -39.20 7.68 17.48
N ASP A 206 -38.18 8.47 17.10
CA ASP A 206 -37.85 8.74 15.68
C ASP A 206 -37.25 7.54 14.98
N ILE A 207 -36.49 6.71 15.71
CA ILE A 207 -35.87 5.48 15.18
C ILE A 207 -36.04 4.31 16.15
N THR A 208 -35.91 3.08 15.63
CA THR A 208 -35.90 1.89 16.48
C THR A 208 -34.51 1.58 17.05
N SER A 209 -34.47 0.87 18.18
CA SER A 209 -33.19 0.38 18.74
C SER A 209 -32.44 -0.53 17.75
N GLY A 210 -33.18 -1.30 16.92
CA GLY A 210 -32.60 -2.12 15.84
C GLY A 210 -31.90 -1.28 14.77
N THR A 211 -32.50 -0.16 14.36
CA THR A 211 -31.92 0.79 13.42
C THR A 211 -30.62 1.38 13.97
N LEU A 212 -30.57 1.74 15.26
CA LEU A 212 -29.37 2.26 15.91
C LEU A 212 -28.24 1.24 15.91
N VAL A 213 -28.51 -0.01 16.27
CA VAL A 213 -27.52 -1.09 16.27
C VAL A 213 -26.99 -1.36 14.86
N ALA A 214 -27.91 -1.41 13.86
CA ALA A 214 -27.54 -1.61 12.46
C ALA A 214 -26.65 -0.48 11.95
N LEU A 215 -26.99 0.79 12.24
CA LEU A 215 -26.17 1.95 11.87
C LEU A 215 -24.79 1.92 12.51
N ALA A 216 -24.70 1.61 13.80
CA ALA A 216 -23.42 1.51 14.49
C ALA A 216 -22.50 0.43 13.88
N ALA A 217 -23.06 -0.72 13.50
CA ALA A 217 -22.34 -1.77 12.79
C ALA A 217 -21.89 -1.32 11.39
N LEU A 218 -22.71 -0.59 10.66
CA LEU A 218 -22.38 -0.05 9.34
C LEU A 218 -21.32 1.06 9.41
N VAL A 219 -21.37 1.94 10.42
CA VAL A 219 -20.32 2.95 10.69
C VAL A 219 -18.97 2.27 10.88
N ALA A 220 -18.93 1.22 11.71
CA ALA A 220 -17.68 0.47 11.91
C ALA A 220 -17.16 -0.15 10.59
N ARG A 221 -18.06 -0.55 9.70
CA ARG A 221 -17.71 -1.12 8.39
C ARG A 221 -17.20 -0.10 7.37
N VAL A 222 -17.52 1.18 7.49
CA VAL A 222 -17.04 2.26 6.59
C VAL A 222 -15.54 2.52 6.76
N TYR A 223 -14.99 2.32 7.94
CA TYR A 223 -13.58 2.67 8.21
C TYR A 223 -12.57 1.77 7.49
N MET A 224 -12.85 0.48 7.32
CA MET A 224 -11.94 -0.44 6.63
C MET A 224 -11.72 -0.08 5.15
N PRO A 225 -12.77 0.14 4.34
CA PRO A 225 -12.62 0.61 2.96
C PRO A 225 -11.86 1.94 2.84
N LEU A 226 -12.08 2.87 3.76
CA LEU A 226 -11.39 4.17 3.74
C LEU A 226 -9.89 4.04 3.97
N THR A 227 -9.48 3.21 4.93
CA THR A 227 -8.05 2.94 5.15
C THR A 227 -7.43 2.20 3.98
N ALA A 228 -8.12 1.23 3.40
CA ALA A 228 -7.66 0.49 2.23
C ALA A 228 -7.49 1.39 1.00
N LEU A 229 -8.45 2.29 0.73
CA LEU A 229 -8.36 3.26 -0.37
C LEU A 229 -7.22 4.28 -0.16
N SER A 230 -6.98 4.68 1.08
CA SER A 230 -5.85 5.56 1.41
C SER A 230 -4.50 4.88 1.15
N ASN A 231 -4.36 3.61 1.47
CA ASN A 231 -3.16 2.81 1.23
C ASN A 231 -2.97 2.50 -0.26
N ALA A 232 -4.04 2.16 -0.97
CA ALA A 232 -4.00 1.88 -2.42
C ALA A 232 -3.39 3.04 -3.22
N ARG A 233 -3.67 4.28 -2.83
CA ARG A 233 -3.05 5.45 -3.46
C ARG A 233 -1.54 5.52 -3.25
N VAL A 234 -1.06 5.15 -2.07
CA VAL A 234 0.39 5.14 -1.76
C VAL A 234 1.08 4.02 -2.55
N GLU A 235 0.47 2.84 -2.62
CA GLU A 235 0.99 1.71 -3.39
C GLU A 235 1.06 2.01 -4.88
N LEU A 236 0.04 2.65 -5.46
CA LEU A 236 0.06 3.07 -6.87
C LEU A 236 1.21 4.05 -7.12
N LEU A 237 1.39 5.07 -6.29
CA LEU A 237 2.45 6.05 -6.45
C LEU A 237 3.85 5.42 -6.32
N THR A 238 4.04 4.47 -5.43
CA THR A 238 5.33 3.76 -5.29
C THR A 238 5.59 2.84 -6.47
N SER A 239 4.57 2.18 -7.00
CA SER A 239 4.70 1.33 -8.19
C SER A 239 5.07 2.13 -9.45
N PHE A 240 4.51 3.34 -9.63
CA PHE A 240 4.87 4.21 -10.76
C PHE A 240 6.28 4.80 -10.67
N VAL A 241 6.85 4.93 -9.49
CA VAL A 241 8.24 5.42 -9.31
C VAL A 241 9.27 4.32 -9.60
N SER A 242 8.85 3.06 -9.59
CA SER A 242 9.71 1.89 -9.88
C SER A 242 9.89 1.62 -11.38
N PHE A 243 9.19 2.33 -12.24
CA PHE A 243 9.32 2.33 -13.71
C PHE A 243 10.10 3.53 -14.21
#